data_9ad9a52500b7035fd3011712e1378950
#
_entry.id   9ad9a52500b7035fd3011712e1378950
#
_cell.length_a   1.000
_cell.length_b   1.000
_cell.length_c   1.000
_cell.angle_alpha   90.00
_cell.angle_beta   90.00
_cell.angle_gamma   90.00
#
_symmetry.space_group_name_H-M   'P 1'
#
loop_
_entity.id
_entity.type
_entity.pdbx_description
1 polymer ?
#
loop_
_entity_poly.entity_id
_entity_poly.type
_entity_poly.pdbx_seq_one_letter_code
_entity_poly.pdbx_strand_id
1 'polypeptide(L)'
;MITPEIKQALTQYTQNMNAPLSFVLQVGEHEKRDELKTFLSDIASVNDKLSLVERDVAELRSPISFALYLNDEPTGIIFSGIPSGHEFNSLVLAMLHATGTDMKLDSGIQQIIKAVDSPLQFEVYVSLSCHNCPDVVQALNQFALLNSNITSEMIDGGLYPELIEQNNIQGVPTVLLNGQVFANDKVDTATLVSKLQEFEPDLASKAQPAEQLPLQDVTVLGGGPAGVAAAIYAARKGLAVTLIAEKFGGQVKETMGIENLISVSSTTGPKLTGAMMEHLNDYDVTLKEHLRVTQIEQGDIKKLTLSSGEIIETKTLIVATGANWRELNVPGEKENIGNGVAYCPHCDGPFYKGKDVAVIGGGNSGVEAALDLSGIVKSVTVYEFLPELKADRVLVDQMAKRDNITVVKNAATKQVLATNGKVSAIEYEERETGEIKQQALDGIFVQIGLVPNSQVLKGVVELTPYGEVVINEKGETSAP
;
A
#
# COMPACT_ATOMS: atom_id res chain seq x y z
N MET A 1 6.86 -20.15 -18.26
CA MET A 1 7.51 -21.40 -17.74
C MET A 1 8.24 -21.04 -16.45
N ILE A 2 8.09 -21.84 -15.42
CA ILE A 2 8.72 -21.66 -14.11
C ILE A 2 10.16 -22.18 -14.20
N THR A 3 11.14 -21.38 -13.75
CA THR A 3 12.55 -21.78 -13.78
C THR A 3 12.84 -22.88 -12.76
N PRO A 4 13.91 -23.69 -12.95
CA PRO A 4 14.30 -24.72 -11.97
C PRO A 4 14.53 -24.17 -10.55
N GLU A 5 15.07 -22.95 -10.44
CA GLU A 5 15.32 -22.28 -9.16
C GLU A 5 13.99 -21.95 -8.45
N ILE A 6 13.01 -21.47 -9.20
CA ILE A 6 11.66 -21.21 -8.67
C ILE A 6 10.99 -22.50 -8.24
N LYS A 7 11.10 -23.58 -9.02
CA LYS A 7 10.58 -24.91 -8.64
C LYS A 7 11.20 -25.40 -7.34
N GLN A 8 12.51 -25.25 -7.19
CA GLN A 8 13.21 -25.63 -5.96
C GLN A 8 12.72 -24.82 -4.75
N ALA A 9 12.55 -23.51 -4.90
CA ALA A 9 12.02 -22.66 -3.84
C ALA A 9 10.57 -23.04 -3.48
N LEU A 10 9.71 -23.25 -4.47
CA LEU A 10 8.34 -23.72 -4.25
C LEU A 10 8.30 -25.07 -3.51
N THR A 11 9.18 -26.02 -3.87
CA THR A 11 9.29 -27.30 -3.18
C THR A 11 9.58 -27.09 -1.69
N GLN A 12 10.47 -26.16 -1.35
CA GLN A 12 10.76 -25.84 0.06
C GLN A 12 9.57 -25.20 0.78
N TYR A 13 8.91 -24.22 0.17
CA TYR A 13 7.76 -23.53 0.77
C TYR A 13 6.58 -24.47 0.98
N THR A 14 6.35 -25.41 0.06
CA THR A 14 5.20 -26.32 0.12
C THR A 14 5.44 -27.56 1.00
N GLN A 15 6.63 -27.78 1.56
CA GLN A 15 6.94 -28.96 2.40
C GLN A 15 5.98 -29.12 3.57
N ASN A 16 5.52 -28.03 4.17
CA ASN A 16 4.68 -28.02 5.35
C ASN A 16 3.19 -27.93 5.05
N MET A 17 2.78 -28.10 3.79
CA MET A 17 1.35 -28.15 3.44
C MET A 17 0.65 -29.25 4.22
N ASN A 18 -0.46 -28.94 4.89
CA ASN A 18 -1.19 -29.86 5.75
C ASN A 18 -2.36 -30.56 5.05
N ALA A 19 -2.80 -30.07 3.88
CA ALA A 19 -3.95 -30.58 3.16
C ALA A 19 -3.75 -30.53 1.63
N PRO A 20 -4.46 -31.36 0.84
CA PRO A 20 -4.42 -31.31 -0.61
C PRO A 20 -5.12 -30.06 -1.15
N LEU A 21 -4.49 -29.44 -2.15
CA LEU A 21 -4.97 -28.27 -2.87
C LEU A 21 -5.03 -28.55 -4.37
N SER A 22 -6.15 -28.25 -4.99
CA SER A 22 -6.34 -28.38 -6.42
C SER A 22 -6.50 -27.03 -7.09
N PHE A 23 -5.79 -26.86 -8.22
CA PHE A 23 -6.09 -25.80 -9.19
C PHE A 23 -7.22 -26.31 -10.08
N VAL A 24 -8.42 -25.76 -9.92
CA VAL A 24 -9.58 -26.15 -10.75
C VAL A 24 -9.67 -25.16 -11.90
N LEU A 25 -9.20 -25.60 -13.08
CA LEU A 25 -9.13 -24.83 -14.32
C LEU A 25 -10.42 -24.99 -15.11
N GLN A 26 -11.02 -23.86 -15.56
CA GLN A 26 -12.21 -23.88 -16.41
C GLN A 26 -11.94 -24.60 -17.73
N VAL A 27 -12.95 -25.33 -18.21
CA VAL A 27 -12.91 -25.97 -19.54
C VAL A 27 -13.20 -24.94 -20.63
N GLY A 28 -12.83 -25.27 -21.89
CA GLY A 28 -13.08 -24.43 -23.06
C GLY A 28 -11.81 -24.11 -23.84
N GLU A 29 -11.94 -23.26 -24.84
CA GLU A 29 -10.83 -22.85 -25.73
C GLU A 29 -10.47 -21.38 -25.54
N HIS A 30 -9.18 -21.09 -25.44
CA HIS A 30 -8.62 -19.74 -25.42
C HIS A 30 -7.15 -19.81 -25.82
N GLU A 31 -6.64 -18.83 -26.55
CA GLU A 31 -5.26 -18.80 -27.07
C GLU A 31 -4.17 -18.93 -25.96
N LYS A 32 -4.45 -18.45 -24.76
CA LYS A 32 -3.54 -18.50 -23.60
C LYS A 32 -3.77 -19.69 -22.68
N ARG A 33 -4.74 -20.56 -22.99
CA ARG A 33 -5.11 -21.67 -22.12
C ARG A 33 -4.01 -22.71 -21.92
N ASP A 34 -3.31 -23.08 -22.99
CA ASP A 34 -2.21 -24.05 -22.91
C ASP A 34 -1.03 -23.50 -22.11
N GLU A 35 -0.78 -22.19 -22.20
CA GLU A 35 0.24 -21.50 -21.40
C GLU A 35 -0.13 -21.55 -19.90
N LEU A 36 -1.37 -21.22 -19.54
CA LEU A 36 -1.86 -21.31 -18.16
C LEU A 36 -1.82 -22.76 -17.65
N LYS A 37 -2.29 -23.72 -18.44
CA LYS A 37 -2.27 -25.13 -18.06
C LYS A 37 -0.86 -25.64 -17.80
N THR A 38 0.11 -25.28 -18.63
CA THR A 38 1.52 -25.59 -18.43
C THR A 38 2.06 -24.96 -17.15
N PHE A 39 1.76 -23.69 -16.92
CA PHE A 39 2.15 -22.95 -15.73
C PHE A 39 1.62 -23.61 -14.44
N LEU A 40 0.33 -23.96 -14.40
CA LEU A 40 -0.28 -24.64 -13.25
C LEU A 40 0.24 -26.06 -13.05
N SER A 41 0.48 -26.81 -14.15
CA SER A 41 1.07 -28.14 -14.10
C SER A 41 2.49 -28.11 -13.54
N ASP A 42 3.28 -27.11 -13.93
CA ASP A 42 4.62 -26.88 -13.39
C ASP A 42 4.60 -26.65 -11.87
N ILE A 43 3.64 -25.84 -11.37
CA ILE A 43 3.46 -25.63 -9.93
C ILE A 43 2.96 -26.91 -9.25
N ALA A 44 1.97 -27.59 -9.81
CA ALA A 44 1.43 -28.82 -9.22
C ALA A 44 2.50 -29.92 -9.10
N SER A 45 3.51 -29.90 -9.97
CA SER A 45 4.59 -30.91 -9.96
C SER A 45 5.56 -30.82 -8.78
N VAL A 46 5.52 -29.75 -7.96
CA VAL A 46 6.50 -29.54 -6.88
C VAL A 46 6.13 -30.23 -5.56
N ASN A 47 4.87 -30.67 -5.41
CA ASN A 47 4.39 -31.33 -4.20
C ASN A 47 3.22 -32.26 -4.51
N ASP A 48 3.21 -33.46 -3.94
CA ASP A 48 2.17 -34.51 -4.17
C ASP A 48 0.76 -34.08 -3.66
N LYS A 49 0.67 -33.06 -2.81
CA LYS A 49 -0.60 -32.48 -2.35
C LYS A 49 -1.17 -31.42 -3.28
N LEU A 50 -0.43 -31.05 -4.34
CA LEU A 50 -0.91 -30.13 -5.37
C LEU A 50 -1.39 -30.90 -6.59
N SER A 51 -2.51 -30.48 -7.16
CA SER A 51 -3.05 -31.09 -8.37
C SER A 51 -3.68 -30.06 -9.31
N LEU A 52 -3.73 -30.38 -10.60
CA LEU A 52 -4.47 -29.62 -11.60
C LEU A 52 -5.68 -30.46 -12.05
N VAL A 53 -6.87 -29.88 -11.95
CA VAL A 53 -8.13 -30.51 -12.34
C VAL A 53 -8.83 -29.60 -13.36
N GLU A 54 -9.27 -30.16 -14.48
CA GLU A 54 -10.10 -29.44 -15.45
C GLU A 54 -11.56 -29.77 -15.20
N ARG A 55 -12.39 -28.72 -14.94
CA ARG A 55 -13.80 -28.86 -14.59
C ARG A 55 -14.58 -27.67 -15.12
N ASP A 56 -15.80 -27.90 -15.54
CA ASP A 56 -16.76 -26.82 -15.83
C ASP A 56 -17.30 -26.26 -14.50
N VAL A 57 -17.01 -24.99 -14.23
CA VAL A 57 -17.38 -24.30 -12.98
C VAL A 57 -18.05 -22.98 -13.35
N ALA A 58 -19.30 -22.82 -12.95
CA ALA A 58 -20.14 -21.68 -13.34
C ALA A 58 -19.59 -20.33 -12.89
N GLU A 59 -18.86 -20.31 -11.78
CA GLU A 59 -18.25 -19.12 -11.18
C GLU A 59 -17.00 -18.66 -11.92
N LEU A 60 -16.40 -19.49 -12.79
CA LEU A 60 -15.20 -19.13 -13.54
C LEU A 60 -15.58 -18.47 -14.86
N ARG A 61 -15.12 -17.24 -15.05
CA ARG A 61 -15.56 -16.39 -16.17
C ARG A 61 -15.09 -16.80 -17.55
N SER A 62 -13.98 -17.56 -17.64
CA SER A 62 -13.41 -17.90 -18.95
C SER A 62 -12.49 -19.12 -18.88
N PRO A 63 -12.10 -19.73 -20.02
CA PRO A 63 -11.17 -20.86 -20.06
C PRO A 63 -9.75 -20.58 -19.55
N ILE A 64 -9.43 -19.33 -19.27
CA ILE A 64 -8.18 -18.89 -18.62
C ILE A 64 -8.40 -18.47 -17.18
N SER A 65 -9.49 -18.92 -16.55
CA SER A 65 -9.76 -18.74 -15.14
C SER A 65 -9.60 -20.05 -14.37
N PHE A 66 -9.09 -19.98 -13.17
CA PHE A 66 -9.01 -21.13 -12.26
C PHE A 66 -9.29 -20.70 -10.82
N ALA A 67 -9.78 -21.63 -10.02
CA ALA A 67 -10.02 -21.44 -8.60
C ALA A 67 -9.14 -22.38 -7.76
N LEU A 68 -8.88 -22.00 -6.52
CA LEU A 68 -8.22 -22.84 -5.54
C LEU A 68 -9.27 -23.65 -4.76
N TYR A 69 -9.12 -24.96 -4.70
CA TYR A 69 -9.95 -25.88 -3.97
C TYR A 69 -9.13 -26.61 -2.91
N LEU A 70 -9.55 -26.50 -1.66
CA LEU A 70 -8.93 -27.20 -0.53
C LEU A 70 -9.80 -28.41 -0.14
N ASN A 71 -9.27 -29.62 -0.17
CA ASN A 71 -10.02 -30.86 0.08
C ASN A 71 -11.29 -30.98 -0.80
N ASP A 72 -11.19 -30.61 -2.07
CA ASP A 72 -12.29 -30.53 -3.06
C ASP A 72 -13.40 -29.49 -2.78
N GLU A 73 -13.23 -28.61 -1.78
CA GLU A 73 -14.14 -27.50 -1.50
C GLU A 73 -13.54 -26.17 -1.99
N PRO A 74 -14.34 -25.25 -2.58
CA PRO A 74 -13.86 -23.98 -3.06
C PRO A 74 -13.40 -23.11 -1.89
N THR A 75 -12.24 -22.45 -2.05
CA THR A 75 -11.70 -21.52 -1.06
C THR A 75 -12.23 -20.08 -1.21
N GLY A 76 -12.99 -19.80 -2.25
CA GLY A 76 -13.38 -18.45 -2.62
C GLY A 76 -12.32 -17.66 -3.40
N ILE A 77 -11.12 -18.25 -3.63
CA ILE A 77 -10.04 -17.58 -4.36
C ILE A 77 -10.04 -17.99 -5.83
N ILE A 78 -10.11 -16.99 -6.71
CA ILE A 78 -10.15 -17.15 -8.16
C ILE A 78 -9.05 -16.29 -8.80
N PHE A 79 -8.43 -16.82 -9.85
CA PHE A 79 -7.50 -16.10 -10.71
C PHE A 79 -7.99 -16.17 -12.16
N SER A 80 -8.22 -15.02 -12.76
CA SER A 80 -8.57 -14.87 -14.18
C SER A 80 -7.39 -14.24 -14.92
N GLY A 81 -6.59 -15.12 -15.54
CA GLY A 81 -5.32 -14.83 -16.18
C GLY A 81 -4.19 -15.73 -15.67
N ILE A 82 -2.97 -15.42 -16.08
CA ILE A 82 -1.75 -16.16 -15.67
C ILE A 82 -1.06 -15.32 -14.57
N PRO A 83 -1.16 -15.67 -13.28
CA PRO A 83 -0.55 -14.90 -12.20
C PRO A 83 0.98 -15.04 -12.22
N SER A 84 1.60 -14.24 -13.10
CA SER A 84 3.05 -14.13 -13.27
C SER A 84 3.54 -12.74 -12.85
N GLY A 85 4.81 -12.42 -13.03
CA GLY A 85 5.36 -11.13 -12.62
C GLY A 85 5.17 -10.90 -11.12
N HIS A 86 4.59 -9.75 -10.76
CA HIS A 86 4.36 -9.40 -9.35
C HIS A 86 3.26 -10.25 -8.69
N GLU A 87 2.29 -10.76 -9.46
CA GLU A 87 1.18 -11.57 -8.93
C GLU A 87 1.55 -13.04 -8.68
N PHE A 88 2.74 -13.48 -9.08
CA PHE A 88 3.21 -14.82 -8.76
C PHE A 88 3.25 -15.08 -7.24
N ASN A 89 3.70 -14.09 -6.48
CA ASN A 89 3.70 -14.19 -5.02
C ASN A 89 2.29 -14.24 -4.43
N SER A 90 1.31 -13.60 -5.05
CA SER A 90 -0.08 -13.65 -4.60
C SER A 90 -0.65 -15.08 -4.72
N LEU A 91 -0.34 -15.79 -5.81
CA LEU A 91 -0.70 -17.20 -5.95
C LEU A 91 0.01 -18.07 -4.92
N VAL A 92 1.33 -17.91 -4.74
CA VAL A 92 2.10 -18.71 -3.78
C VAL A 92 1.58 -18.54 -2.36
N LEU A 93 1.33 -17.30 -1.92
CA LEU A 93 0.79 -17.03 -0.59
C LEU A 93 -0.63 -17.56 -0.43
N ALA A 94 -1.49 -17.45 -1.45
CA ALA A 94 -2.83 -18.02 -1.43
C ALA A 94 -2.78 -19.55 -1.20
N MET A 95 -1.90 -20.25 -1.90
CA MET A 95 -1.68 -21.71 -1.72
C MET A 95 -1.21 -22.03 -0.29
N LEU A 96 -0.22 -21.30 0.22
CA LEU A 96 0.37 -21.56 1.54
C LEU A 96 -0.62 -21.27 2.66
N HIS A 97 -1.34 -20.15 2.60
CA HIS A 97 -2.36 -19.79 3.59
C HIS A 97 -3.52 -20.79 3.57
N ALA A 98 -4.01 -21.18 2.38
CA ALA A 98 -5.05 -22.20 2.27
C ALA A 98 -4.64 -23.53 2.88
N THR A 99 -3.34 -23.88 2.87
CA THR A 99 -2.81 -25.16 3.32
C THR A 99 -2.12 -25.11 4.70
N GLY A 100 -2.43 -24.09 5.52
CA GLY A 100 -2.11 -24.06 6.94
C GLY A 100 -0.93 -23.20 7.35
N THR A 101 -0.35 -22.41 6.42
CA THR A 101 0.58 -21.36 6.83
C THR A 101 -0.22 -20.21 7.47
N ASP A 102 0.24 -19.73 8.61
CA ASP A 102 -0.43 -18.65 9.33
C ASP A 102 -0.54 -17.38 8.48
N MET A 103 -1.74 -16.83 8.42
CA MET A 103 -2.00 -15.51 7.86
C MET A 103 -1.52 -14.47 8.88
N LYS A 104 -0.64 -13.56 8.46
CA LYS A 104 -0.16 -12.46 9.31
C LYS A 104 -1.19 -11.32 9.35
N LEU A 105 -2.42 -11.68 9.74
CA LEU A 105 -3.51 -10.74 9.88
C LEU A 105 -3.92 -10.65 11.35
N ASP A 106 -4.04 -9.43 11.88
CA ASP A 106 -4.42 -9.21 13.26
C ASP A 106 -5.72 -9.93 13.65
N SER A 107 -5.78 -10.45 14.88
CA SER A 107 -6.93 -11.22 15.35
C SER A 107 -8.24 -10.40 15.33
N GLY A 108 -8.19 -9.10 15.64
CA GLY A 108 -9.34 -8.21 15.56
C GLY A 108 -9.88 -8.06 14.13
N ILE A 109 -8.97 -7.93 13.16
CA ILE A 109 -9.34 -7.91 11.72
C ILE A 109 -9.94 -9.24 11.32
N GLN A 110 -9.35 -10.37 11.74
CA GLN A 110 -9.91 -11.68 11.44
C GLN A 110 -11.34 -11.83 11.97
N GLN A 111 -11.64 -11.31 13.16
CA GLN A 111 -12.99 -11.36 13.72
C GLN A 111 -13.97 -10.49 12.92
N ILE A 112 -13.55 -9.32 12.46
CA ILE A 112 -14.37 -8.46 11.57
C ILE A 112 -14.71 -9.21 10.28
N ILE A 113 -13.73 -9.81 9.61
CA ILE A 113 -13.93 -10.53 8.36
C ILE A 113 -14.83 -11.75 8.57
N LYS A 114 -14.65 -12.51 9.67
CA LYS A 114 -15.50 -13.65 10.03
C LYS A 114 -16.95 -13.27 10.34
N ALA A 115 -17.20 -12.02 10.70
CA ALA A 115 -18.54 -11.53 11.01
C ALA A 115 -19.38 -11.16 9.77
N VAL A 116 -18.80 -11.17 8.58
CA VAL A 116 -19.54 -10.95 7.32
C VAL A 116 -20.57 -12.05 7.13
N ASP A 117 -21.84 -11.67 7.03
CA ASP A 117 -22.97 -12.58 6.93
C ASP A 117 -23.71 -12.52 5.58
N SER A 118 -23.27 -11.63 4.68
CA SER A 118 -23.79 -11.48 3.32
C SER A 118 -22.76 -11.90 2.26
N PRO A 119 -23.17 -12.36 1.06
CA PRO A 119 -22.24 -12.67 -0.02
C PRO A 119 -21.53 -11.41 -0.52
N LEU A 120 -20.19 -11.41 -0.48
CA LEU A 120 -19.35 -10.35 -0.97
C LEU A 120 -18.41 -10.89 -2.08
N GLN A 121 -18.55 -10.34 -3.28
CA GLN A 121 -17.74 -10.71 -4.44
C GLN A 121 -16.78 -9.58 -4.76
N PHE A 122 -15.49 -9.81 -4.49
CA PHE A 122 -14.43 -8.87 -4.84
C PHE A 122 -13.79 -9.25 -6.17
N GLU A 123 -13.75 -8.29 -7.09
CA GLU A 123 -13.00 -8.37 -8.35
C GLU A 123 -11.84 -7.38 -8.27
N VAL A 124 -10.62 -7.88 -8.39
CA VAL A 124 -9.40 -7.08 -8.33
C VAL A 124 -8.76 -7.02 -9.71
N TYR A 125 -8.91 -5.89 -10.36
CA TYR A 125 -8.28 -5.64 -11.66
C TYR A 125 -6.83 -5.24 -11.46
N VAL A 126 -5.94 -5.97 -12.08
CA VAL A 126 -4.48 -5.83 -11.93
C VAL A 126 -3.75 -5.68 -13.27
N SER A 127 -2.51 -5.24 -13.20
CA SER A 127 -1.51 -5.43 -14.24
C SER A 127 -0.34 -6.22 -13.65
N LEU A 128 0.18 -7.19 -14.38
CA LEU A 128 1.28 -8.05 -13.91
C LEU A 128 2.59 -7.27 -13.64
N SER A 129 2.71 -6.05 -14.14
CA SER A 129 3.80 -5.11 -13.86
C SER A 129 3.52 -4.12 -12.72
N CYS A 130 2.34 -4.15 -12.12
CA CYS A 130 1.94 -3.26 -11.04
C CYS A 130 2.55 -3.71 -9.71
N HIS A 131 3.30 -2.84 -9.04
CA HIS A 131 3.95 -3.16 -7.75
C HIS A 131 3.00 -3.11 -6.54
N ASN A 132 1.88 -2.38 -6.66
CA ASN A 132 0.91 -2.20 -5.57
C ASN A 132 -0.24 -3.22 -5.63
N CYS A 133 -0.47 -3.86 -6.78
CA CYS A 133 -1.56 -4.81 -6.98
C CYS A 133 -1.47 -6.05 -6.05
N PRO A 134 -0.28 -6.65 -5.82
CA PRO A 134 -0.17 -7.83 -4.96
C PRO A 134 -0.66 -7.62 -3.52
N ASP A 135 -0.41 -6.46 -2.93
CA ASP A 135 -0.84 -6.17 -1.56
C ASP A 135 -2.38 -6.27 -1.43
N VAL A 136 -3.12 -5.81 -2.44
CA VAL A 136 -4.59 -5.85 -2.48
C VAL A 136 -5.10 -7.26 -2.74
N VAL A 137 -4.55 -7.96 -3.73
CA VAL A 137 -4.92 -9.34 -4.07
C VAL A 137 -4.70 -10.26 -2.88
N GLN A 138 -3.54 -10.17 -2.22
CA GLN A 138 -3.19 -10.98 -1.05
C GLN A 138 -4.12 -10.72 0.14
N ALA A 139 -4.47 -9.45 0.41
CA ALA A 139 -5.39 -9.11 1.48
C ALA A 139 -6.79 -9.72 1.23
N LEU A 140 -7.35 -9.55 0.04
CA LEU A 140 -8.67 -10.06 -0.29
C LEU A 140 -8.71 -11.59 -0.40
N ASN A 141 -7.63 -12.23 -0.83
CA ASN A 141 -7.48 -13.69 -0.76
C ASN A 141 -7.53 -14.20 0.68
N GLN A 142 -6.89 -13.49 1.63
CA GLN A 142 -6.98 -13.85 3.05
C GLN A 142 -8.43 -13.67 3.58
N PHE A 143 -9.15 -12.63 3.12
CA PHE A 143 -10.56 -12.45 3.49
C PHE A 143 -11.42 -13.63 3.03
N ALA A 144 -11.24 -14.10 1.78
CA ALA A 144 -11.94 -15.26 1.25
C ALA A 144 -11.64 -16.54 2.04
N LEU A 145 -10.38 -16.74 2.47
CA LEU A 145 -10.00 -17.89 3.30
C LEU A 145 -10.62 -17.85 4.71
N LEU A 146 -10.89 -16.66 5.24
CA LEU A 146 -11.47 -16.48 6.58
C LEU A 146 -12.97 -16.62 6.60
N ASN A 147 -13.66 -16.38 5.48
CA ASN A 147 -15.11 -16.39 5.44
C ASN A 147 -15.64 -16.86 4.09
N SER A 148 -16.40 -17.93 4.09
CA SER A 148 -16.98 -18.55 2.88
C SER A 148 -18.02 -17.69 2.15
N ASN A 149 -18.52 -16.61 2.77
CA ASN A 149 -19.35 -15.62 2.10
C ASN A 149 -18.55 -14.67 1.21
N ILE A 150 -17.21 -14.70 1.29
CA ILE A 150 -16.34 -13.80 0.55
C ILE A 150 -15.67 -14.55 -0.60
N THR A 151 -15.73 -13.97 -1.79
CA THR A 151 -14.93 -14.41 -2.94
C THR A 151 -13.99 -13.30 -3.37
N SER A 152 -12.78 -13.68 -3.79
CA SER A 152 -11.74 -12.79 -4.31
C SER A 152 -11.28 -13.29 -5.66
N GLU A 153 -11.50 -12.50 -6.70
CA GLU A 153 -11.04 -12.80 -8.06
C GLU A 153 -9.99 -11.79 -8.51
N MET A 154 -8.77 -12.25 -8.77
CA MET A 154 -7.74 -11.47 -9.46
C MET A 154 -8.01 -11.51 -10.97
N ILE A 155 -8.10 -10.36 -11.63
CA ILE A 155 -8.36 -10.24 -13.07
C ILE A 155 -7.19 -9.50 -13.73
N ASP A 156 -6.48 -10.17 -14.63
CA ASP A 156 -5.44 -9.53 -15.44
C ASP A 156 -6.08 -8.64 -16.52
N GLY A 157 -6.05 -7.33 -16.29
CA GLY A 157 -6.65 -6.36 -17.23
C GLY A 157 -6.07 -6.41 -18.64
N GLY A 158 -4.85 -6.94 -18.81
CA GLY A 158 -4.26 -7.15 -20.12
C GLY A 158 -4.92 -8.26 -20.95
N LEU A 159 -5.58 -9.21 -20.30
CA LEU A 159 -6.31 -10.32 -20.93
C LEU A 159 -7.82 -10.08 -21.04
N TYR A 160 -8.35 -9.07 -20.35
CA TYR A 160 -9.77 -8.73 -20.31
C TYR A 160 -10.02 -7.24 -20.61
N PRO A 161 -9.57 -6.72 -21.79
CA PRO A 161 -9.72 -5.30 -22.12
C PRO A 161 -11.18 -4.84 -22.17
N GLU A 162 -12.10 -5.74 -22.54
CA GLU A 162 -13.54 -5.45 -22.54
C GLU A 162 -14.08 -5.16 -21.14
N LEU A 163 -13.59 -5.83 -20.10
CA LEU A 163 -13.98 -5.56 -18.72
C LEU A 163 -13.40 -4.24 -18.21
N ILE A 164 -12.20 -3.89 -18.66
CA ILE A 164 -11.56 -2.58 -18.38
C ILE A 164 -12.42 -1.45 -18.91
N GLU A 165 -12.89 -1.57 -20.18
CA GLU A 165 -13.76 -0.58 -20.80
C GLU A 165 -15.14 -0.53 -20.15
N GLN A 166 -15.77 -1.69 -19.94
CA GLN A 166 -17.11 -1.81 -19.36
C GLN A 166 -17.19 -1.17 -17.97
N ASN A 167 -16.17 -1.36 -17.14
CA ASN A 167 -16.11 -0.86 -15.77
C ASN A 167 -15.40 0.51 -15.67
N ASN A 168 -15.05 1.12 -16.81
CA ASN A 168 -14.34 2.40 -16.88
C ASN A 168 -13.09 2.47 -15.98
N ILE A 169 -12.29 1.39 -15.98
CA ILE A 169 -11.09 1.27 -15.16
C ILE A 169 -9.96 2.08 -15.80
N GLN A 170 -9.43 3.06 -15.06
CA GLN A 170 -8.39 3.97 -15.55
C GLN A 170 -7.03 3.73 -14.89
N GLY A 171 -6.98 2.90 -13.85
CA GLY A 171 -5.76 2.56 -13.12
C GLY A 171 -5.90 1.24 -12.37
N VAL A 172 -4.76 0.70 -11.92
CA VAL A 172 -4.72 -0.56 -11.14
C VAL A 172 -3.81 -0.40 -9.91
N PRO A 173 -4.15 -1.05 -8.78
CA PRO A 173 -5.31 -1.94 -8.59
C PRO A 173 -6.64 -1.18 -8.55
N THR A 174 -7.67 -1.72 -9.18
CA THR A 174 -9.06 -1.31 -8.99
C THR A 174 -9.83 -2.49 -8.41
N VAL A 175 -10.56 -2.27 -7.33
CA VAL A 175 -11.40 -3.28 -6.66
C VAL A 175 -12.85 -2.94 -6.88
N LEU A 176 -13.60 -3.90 -7.41
CA LEU A 176 -15.07 -3.86 -7.40
C LEU A 176 -15.58 -4.79 -6.30
N LEU A 177 -16.63 -4.37 -5.61
CA LEU A 177 -17.41 -5.17 -4.68
C LEU A 177 -18.83 -5.29 -5.21
N ASN A 178 -19.29 -6.52 -5.48
CA ASN A 178 -20.59 -6.79 -6.05
C ASN A 178 -20.86 -5.94 -7.32
N GLY A 179 -19.85 -5.76 -8.17
CA GLY A 179 -19.91 -4.99 -9.42
C GLY A 179 -19.87 -3.47 -9.27
N GLN A 180 -19.65 -2.93 -8.07
CA GLN A 180 -19.51 -1.49 -7.83
C GLN A 180 -18.08 -1.16 -7.39
N VAL A 181 -17.58 0.01 -7.80
CA VAL A 181 -16.23 0.45 -7.41
C VAL A 181 -16.15 0.58 -5.89
N PHE A 182 -15.28 -0.22 -5.30
CA PHE A 182 -15.05 -0.28 -3.86
C PHE A 182 -13.76 0.47 -3.46
N ALA A 183 -12.68 0.25 -4.20
CA ALA A 183 -11.39 0.89 -3.95
C ALA A 183 -10.59 1.04 -5.23
N ASN A 184 -9.82 2.11 -5.33
CA ASN A 184 -8.92 2.40 -6.45
C ASN A 184 -7.55 2.76 -5.91
N ASP A 185 -6.52 2.65 -6.76
CA ASP A 185 -5.16 3.05 -6.50
C ASP A 185 -4.47 2.26 -5.38
N LYS A 186 -3.49 2.86 -4.76
CA LYS A 186 -2.72 2.25 -3.68
C LYS A 186 -3.57 2.09 -2.41
N VAL A 187 -4.13 0.92 -2.22
CA VAL A 187 -4.97 0.56 -1.08
C VAL A 187 -4.24 -0.49 -0.23
N ASP A 188 -4.14 -0.26 1.06
CA ASP A 188 -3.63 -1.22 2.03
C ASP A 188 -4.75 -2.00 2.73
N THR A 189 -4.39 -3.05 3.45
CA THR A 189 -5.35 -3.89 4.19
C THR A 189 -6.18 -3.08 5.18
N ALA A 190 -5.58 -2.09 5.88
CA ALA A 190 -6.31 -1.25 6.83
C ALA A 190 -7.41 -0.43 6.14
N THR A 191 -7.12 0.09 4.96
CA THR A 191 -8.09 0.82 4.14
C THR A 191 -9.19 -0.09 3.62
N LEU A 192 -8.86 -1.32 3.16
CA LEU A 192 -9.87 -2.31 2.73
C LEU A 192 -10.83 -2.65 3.88
N VAL A 193 -10.30 -2.88 5.09
CA VAL A 193 -11.13 -3.16 6.28
C VAL A 193 -11.99 -1.95 6.64
N SER A 194 -11.44 -0.73 6.63
CA SER A 194 -12.21 0.49 6.91
C SER A 194 -13.35 0.69 5.92
N LYS A 195 -13.10 0.49 4.62
CA LYS A 195 -14.12 0.56 3.56
C LYS A 195 -15.16 -0.54 3.69
N LEU A 196 -14.77 -1.73 4.14
CA LEU A 196 -15.72 -2.81 4.40
C LEU A 196 -16.65 -2.46 5.57
N GLN A 197 -16.14 -1.84 6.63
CA GLN A 197 -16.94 -1.33 7.74
C GLN A 197 -17.83 -0.14 7.35
N GLU A 198 -17.40 0.70 6.39
CA GLU A 198 -18.27 1.73 5.79
C GLU A 198 -19.39 1.10 4.95
N PHE A 199 -19.10 0.04 4.22
CA PHE A 199 -20.08 -0.71 3.40
C PHE A 199 -21.07 -1.48 4.26
N GLU A 200 -20.61 -2.11 5.33
CA GLU A 200 -21.42 -2.80 6.34
C GLU A 200 -21.20 -2.18 7.75
N PRO A 201 -21.89 -1.08 8.11
CA PRO A 201 -21.64 -0.35 9.36
C PRO A 201 -21.81 -1.18 10.64
N ASP A 202 -22.65 -2.21 10.61
CA ASP A 202 -22.90 -3.08 11.77
C ASP A 202 -21.83 -4.15 11.97
N LEU A 203 -20.88 -4.27 11.06
CA LEU A 203 -19.88 -5.34 11.03
C LEU A 203 -19.05 -5.38 12.31
N ALA A 204 -18.57 -4.21 12.75
CA ALA A 204 -17.78 -4.11 13.99
C ALA A 204 -18.56 -4.56 15.23
N SER A 205 -19.87 -4.33 15.26
CA SER A 205 -20.73 -4.75 16.39
C SER A 205 -21.06 -6.24 16.38
N LYS A 206 -21.02 -6.87 15.19
CA LYS A 206 -21.24 -8.32 15.01
C LYS A 206 -19.97 -9.12 15.28
N ALA A 207 -18.80 -8.51 15.13
CA ALA A 207 -17.52 -9.17 15.35
C ALA A 207 -17.36 -9.62 16.80
N GLN A 208 -16.82 -10.81 16.99
CA GLN A 208 -16.46 -11.25 18.33
C GLN A 208 -15.32 -10.39 18.86
N PRO A 209 -15.32 -10.00 20.15
CA PRO A 209 -14.20 -9.28 20.72
C PRO A 209 -12.89 -10.04 20.52
N ALA A 210 -11.86 -9.36 20.08
CA ALA A 210 -10.52 -9.92 20.10
C ALA A 210 -10.07 -10.19 21.54
N GLU A 211 -9.12 -11.09 21.72
CA GLU A 211 -8.54 -11.35 23.05
C GLU A 211 -7.95 -10.05 23.61
N GLN A 212 -8.41 -9.66 24.79
CA GLN A 212 -7.95 -8.43 25.42
C GLN A 212 -6.50 -8.58 25.89
N LEU A 213 -5.63 -7.71 25.41
CA LEU A 213 -4.26 -7.67 25.87
C LEU A 213 -4.19 -7.26 27.35
N PRO A 214 -3.23 -7.80 28.13
CA PRO A 214 -2.94 -7.31 29.46
C PRO A 214 -2.50 -5.84 29.42
N LEU A 215 -2.54 -5.16 30.57
CA LEU A 215 -2.05 -3.78 30.69
C LEU A 215 -0.62 -3.66 30.18
N GLN A 216 -0.41 -2.80 29.19
CA GLN A 216 0.90 -2.54 28.61
C GLN A 216 1.68 -1.51 29.42
N ASP A 217 3.01 -1.64 29.50
CA ASP A 217 3.86 -0.59 30.05
C ASP A 217 4.03 0.54 29.03
N VAL A 218 4.18 0.18 27.75
CA VAL A 218 4.36 1.13 26.64
C VAL A 218 3.56 0.67 25.43
N THR A 219 2.78 1.59 24.87
CA THR A 219 2.22 1.41 23.53
C THR A 219 2.87 2.43 22.59
N VAL A 220 3.32 1.95 21.43
CA VAL A 220 3.94 2.79 20.39
C VAL A 220 2.98 2.92 19.23
N LEU A 221 2.66 4.14 18.81
CA LEU A 221 1.86 4.44 17.63
C LEU A 221 2.76 4.75 16.45
N GLY A 222 2.72 3.88 15.44
CA GLY A 222 3.43 4.03 14.19
C GLY A 222 4.56 3.02 14.01
N GLY A 223 4.47 2.22 12.94
CA GLY A 223 5.41 1.14 12.60
C GLY A 223 6.58 1.55 11.71
N GLY A 224 6.84 2.86 11.57
CA GLY A 224 8.01 3.36 10.87
C GLY A 224 9.31 3.18 11.68
N PRO A 225 10.48 3.59 11.13
CA PRO A 225 11.78 3.40 11.80
C PRO A 225 11.83 3.94 13.23
N ALA A 226 11.21 5.09 13.49
CA ALA A 226 11.18 5.70 14.82
C ALA A 226 10.37 4.86 15.82
N GLY A 227 9.19 4.36 15.42
CA GLY A 227 8.35 3.54 16.29
C GLY A 227 8.96 2.16 16.55
N VAL A 228 9.52 1.52 15.53
CA VAL A 228 10.21 0.23 15.68
C VAL A 228 11.40 0.38 16.63
N ALA A 229 12.21 1.43 16.47
CA ALA A 229 13.31 1.70 17.38
C ALA A 229 12.81 1.90 18.82
N ALA A 230 11.75 2.69 19.03
CA ALA A 230 11.17 2.92 20.35
C ALA A 230 10.66 1.60 20.98
N ALA A 231 9.95 0.78 20.21
CA ALA A 231 9.44 -0.51 20.68
C ALA A 231 10.57 -1.48 21.10
N ILE A 232 11.59 -1.63 20.25
CA ILE A 232 12.76 -2.46 20.55
C ILE A 232 13.46 -1.97 21.83
N TYR A 233 13.72 -0.67 21.96
CA TYR A 233 14.40 -0.15 23.14
C TYR A 233 13.57 -0.28 24.41
N ALA A 234 12.26 -0.15 24.35
CA ALA A 234 11.36 -0.40 25.48
C ALA A 234 11.36 -1.90 25.88
N ALA A 235 11.23 -2.81 24.92
CA ALA A 235 11.25 -4.25 25.14
C ALA A 235 12.60 -4.73 25.72
N ARG A 236 13.72 -4.15 25.25
CA ARG A 236 15.06 -4.43 25.83
C ARG A 236 15.19 -4.08 27.31
N LYS A 237 14.31 -3.23 27.84
CA LYS A 237 14.24 -2.92 29.29
C LYS A 237 13.32 -3.87 30.05
N GLY A 238 12.75 -4.87 29.40
CA GLY A 238 11.82 -5.83 29.99
C GLY A 238 10.41 -5.28 30.20
N LEU A 239 10.04 -4.23 29.46
CA LEU A 239 8.69 -3.65 29.50
C LEU A 239 7.75 -4.44 28.60
N ALA A 240 6.46 -4.52 28.99
CA ALA A 240 5.39 -5.02 28.13
C ALA A 240 5.08 -3.97 27.04
N VAL A 241 5.30 -4.32 25.78
CA VAL A 241 5.24 -3.36 24.65
C VAL A 241 4.27 -3.82 23.58
N THR A 242 3.38 -2.92 23.17
CA THR A 242 2.57 -3.07 21.95
C THR A 242 2.97 -2.00 20.93
N LEU A 243 3.22 -2.41 19.68
CA LEU A 243 3.43 -1.55 18.53
C LEU A 243 2.19 -1.59 17.62
N ILE A 244 1.54 -0.45 17.39
CA ILE A 244 0.36 -0.34 16.53
C ILE A 244 0.78 0.35 15.24
N ALA A 245 0.49 -0.25 14.10
CA ALA A 245 0.85 0.25 12.78
C ALA A 245 -0.24 -0.02 11.74
N GLU A 246 -0.58 0.98 10.95
CA GLU A 246 -1.38 0.76 9.73
C GLU A 246 -0.57 -0.05 8.71
N LYS A 247 0.72 0.30 8.59
CA LYS A 247 1.68 -0.35 7.72
C LYS A 247 3.03 -0.43 8.40
N PHE A 248 3.54 -1.64 8.59
CA PHE A 248 4.90 -1.83 9.10
C PHE A 248 5.94 -1.30 8.11
N GLY A 249 6.96 -0.62 8.63
CA GLY A 249 8.00 0.05 7.85
C GLY A 249 7.66 1.50 7.50
N GLY A 250 6.38 1.90 7.56
CA GLY A 250 5.94 3.26 7.21
C GLY A 250 6.34 3.65 5.78
N GLN A 251 6.57 4.93 5.52
CA GLN A 251 6.94 5.46 4.20
C GLN A 251 8.27 4.89 3.67
N VAL A 252 9.19 4.51 4.55
CA VAL A 252 10.49 3.94 4.15
C VAL A 252 10.33 2.67 3.32
N LYS A 253 9.29 1.86 3.58
CA LYS A 253 9.03 0.64 2.81
C LYS A 253 8.91 0.88 1.30
N GLU A 254 8.52 2.06 0.89
CA GLU A 254 8.27 2.43 -0.51
C GLU A 254 9.50 2.99 -1.23
N THR A 255 10.57 3.27 -0.49
CA THR A 255 11.79 3.86 -1.06
C THR A 255 12.58 2.81 -1.84
N MET A 256 12.80 3.03 -3.13
CA MET A 256 13.50 2.08 -4.00
C MET A 256 15.01 2.06 -3.81
N GLY A 257 15.61 3.17 -3.40
CA GLY A 257 17.03 3.29 -3.14
C GLY A 257 17.31 4.09 -1.88
N ILE A 258 18.11 3.55 -0.96
CA ILE A 258 18.54 4.19 0.29
C ILE A 258 20.04 4.11 0.36
N GLU A 259 20.73 5.25 0.25
CA GLU A 259 22.20 5.38 0.26
C GLU A 259 22.70 6.32 1.36
N ASN A 260 21.77 6.93 2.11
CA ASN A 260 22.05 7.92 3.15
C ASN A 260 21.92 7.37 4.58
N LEU A 261 21.72 6.07 4.74
CA LEU A 261 21.70 5.42 6.05
C LEU A 261 23.13 5.06 6.47
N ILE A 262 23.63 5.68 7.56
CA ILE A 262 24.97 5.42 8.07
C ILE A 262 25.16 3.94 8.37
N SER A 263 26.29 3.37 7.99
CA SER A 263 26.67 1.96 8.03
C SER A 263 26.04 1.06 6.96
N VAL A 264 25.10 1.57 6.16
CA VAL A 264 24.48 0.84 5.03
C VAL A 264 24.74 1.63 3.76
N SER A 265 25.68 1.18 2.95
CA SER A 265 26.11 1.90 1.74
C SER A 265 25.05 1.96 0.66
N SER A 266 24.19 0.92 0.56
CA SER A 266 23.05 0.86 -0.34
C SER A 266 22.07 -0.21 0.10
N THR A 267 20.78 0.11 0.11
CA THR A 267 19.70 -0.83 0.38
C THR A 267 18.41 -0.36 -0.29
N THR A 268 17.32 -1.11 -0.12
CA THR A 268 15.97 -0.69 -0.53
C THR A 268 15.05 -0.63 0.68
N GLY A 269 13.95 0.11 0.58
CA GLY A 269 12.94 0.17 1.62
C GLY A 269 12.45 -1.20 2.07
N PRO A 270 12.03 -2.10 1.15
CA PRO A 270 11.62 -3.46 1.51
C PRO A 270 12.70 -4.25 2.27
N LYS A 271 13.97 -4.16 1.86
CA LYS A 271 15.08 -4.84 2.56
C LYS A 271 15.31 -4.26 3.96
N LEU A 272 15.29 -2.93 4.08
CA LEU A 272 15.48 -2.28 5.38
C LEU A 272 14.33 -2.60 6.33
N THR A 273 13.09 -2.52 5.86
CA THR A 273 11.92 -2.83 6.70
C THR A 273 11.82 -4.31 7.03
N GLY A 274 12.27 -5.21 6.14
CA GLY A 274 12.43 -6.64 6.45
C GLY A 274 13.42 -6.87 7.60
N ALA A 275 14.59 -6.24 7.56
CA ALA A 275 15.57 -6.31 8.64
C ALA A 275 15.06 -5.68 9.95
N MET A 276 14.24 -4.61 9.87
CA MET A 276 13.57 -4.06 11.06
C MET A 276 12.55 -5.04 11.66
N MET A 277 11.79 -5.77 10.85
CA MET A 277 10.85 -6.79 11.31
C MET A 277 11.60 -7.96 11.96
N GLU A 278 12.66 -8.45 11.34
CA GLU A 278 13.51 -9.49 11.93
C GLU A 278 14.02 -9.05 13.30
N HIS A 279 14.56 -7.84 13.41
CA HIS A 279 15.06 -7.30 14.68
C HIS A 279 13.95 -7.09 15.73
N LEU A 280 12.75 -6.69 15.31
CA LEU A 280 11.58 -6.58 16.22
C LEU A 280 11.20 -7.97 16.79
N ASN A 281 11.22 -8.99 15.95
CA ASN A 281 10.86 -10.36 16.30
C ASN A 281 11.85 -11.03 17.30
N ASP A 282 13.05 -10.47 17.46
CA ASP A 282 13.98 -10.92 18.51
C ASP A 282 13.52 -10.55 19.93
N TYR A 283 12.48 -9.71 20.05
CA TYR A 283 11.94 -9.23 21.32
C TYR A 283 10.46 -9.57 21.45
N ASP A 284 10.00 -9.66 22.71
CA ASP A 284 8.58 -9.85 23.02
C ASP A 284 7.81 -8.53 22.87
N VAL A 285 7.49 -8.19 21.61
CA VAL A 285 6.68 -7.03 21.24
C VAL A 285 5.43 -7.50 20.56
N THR A 286 4.26 -7.13 21.10
CA THR A 286 2.98 -7.38 20.42
C THR A 286 2.84 -6.41 19.26
N LEU A 287 2.83 -6.92 18.01
CA LEU A 287 2.58 -6.12 16.82
C LEU A 287 1.09 -6.17 16.45
N LYS A 288 0.47 -5.01 16.39
CA LYS A 288 -0.89 -4.77 15.88
C LYS A 288 -0.78 -4.09 14.53
N GLU A 289 -0.77 -4.87 13.45
CA GLU A 289 -0.62 -4.37 12.07
C GLU A 289 -1.97 -4.24 11.37
N HIS A 290 -2.05 -3.35 10.41
CA HIS A 290 -3.27 -3.01 9.63
C HIS A 290 -4.39 -2.41 10.48
N LEU A 291 -4.05 -1.80 11.60
CA LEU A 291 -5.00 -1.18 12.53
C LEU A 291 -4.66 0.30 12.77
N ARG A 292 -5.73 1.09 12.92
CA ARG A 292 -5.66 2.51 13.30
C ARG A 292 -6.15 2.70 14.72
N VAL A 293 -5.55 3.63 15.45
CA VAL A 293 -6.14 4.14 16.67
C VAL A 293 -7.17 5.19 16.28
N THR A 294 -8.42 4.99 16.68
CA THR A 294 -9.55 5.87 16.38
C THR A 294 -9.86 6.84 17.51
N GLN A 295 -9.51 6.45 18.76
CA GLN A 295 -9.74 7.28 19.94
C GLN A 295 -8.64 7.02 20.99
N ILE A 296 -8.28 8.08 21.72
CA ILE A 296 -7.36 8.01 22.86
C ILE A 296 -8.03 8.69 24.04
N GLU A 297 -8.25 7.93 25.12
CA GLU A 297 -8.70 8.42 26.42
C GLU A 297 -7.50 8.63 27.33
N GLN A 298 -7.40 9.83 27.91
CA GLN A 298 -6.33 10.17 28.86
C GLN A 298 -6.65 9.68 30.26
N GLY A 299 -5.62 9.48 31.07
CA GLY A 299 -5.69 9.05 32.47
C GLY A 299 -4.36 8.48 32.92
N ASP A 300 -4.28 8.04 34.16
CA ASP A 300 -3.11 7.29 34.67
C ASP A 300 -2.87 6.02 33.80
N ILE A 301 -3.94 5.38 33.41
CA ILE A 301 -3.97 4.37 32.37
C ILE A 301 -4.68 4.96 31.16
N LYS A 302 -3.97 5.01 30.07
CA LYS A 302 -4.49 5.48 28.78
C LYS A 302 -5.21 4.35 28.07
N LYS A 303 -6.35 4.65 27.41
CA LYS A 303 -7.10 3.66 26.63
C LYS A 303 -7.09 4.06 25.17
N LEU A 304 -6.66 3.15 24.34
CA LEU A 304 -6.61 3.32 22.89
C LEU A 304 -7.66 2.41 22.24
N THR A 305 -8.63 3.00 21.59
CA THR A 305 -9.60 2.25 20.78
C THR A 305 -9.05 2.08 19.37
N LEU A 306 -8.97 0.86 18.90
CA LEU A 306 -8.53 0.52 17.55
C LEU A 306 -9.71 0.50 16.57
N SER A 307 -9.41 0.57 15.28
CA SER A 307 -10.42 0.42 14.19
C SER A 307 -11.14 -0.93 14.22
N SER A 308 -10.58 -1.94 14.86
CA SER A 308 -11.23 -3.23 15.12
C SER A 308 -12.25 -3.20 16.27
N GLY A 309 -12.34 -2.09 17.01
CA GLY A 309 -13.11 -2.00 18.26
C GLY A 309 -12.38 -2.52 19.50
N GLU A 310 -11.20 -3.12 19.35
CA GLU A 310 -10.35 -3.55 20.45
C GLU A 310 -9.87 -2.34 21.27
N ILE A 311 -9.76 -2.50 22.59
CA ILE A 311 -9.23 -1.47 23.50
C ILE A 311 -7.92 -1.95 24.07
N ILE A 312 -6.86 -1.14 23.90
CA ILE A 312 -5.56 -1.37 24.52
C ILE A 312 -5.38 -0.40 25.68
N GLU A 313 -5.10 -0.96 26.87
CA GLU A 313 -4.76 -0.20 28.06
C GLU A 313 -3.25 -0.09 28.21
N THR A 314 -2.74 1.13 28.41
CA THR A 314 -1.29 1.37 28.52
C THR A 314 -0.96 2.45 29.54
N LYS A 315 0.18 2.29 30.23
CA LYS A 315 0.70 3.32 31.16
C LYS A 315 1.32 4.49 30.39
N THR A 316 2.03 4.20 29.30
CA THR A 316 2.78 5.21 28.54
C THR A 316 2.50 5.05 27.04
N LEU A 317 2.41 6.18 26.34
CA LEU A 317 2.21 6.24 24.91
C LEU A 317 3.39 6.95 24.24
N ILE A 318 3.97 6.29 23.23
CA ILE A 318 4.98 6.90 22.35
C ILE A 318 4.35 7.14 20.99
N VAL A 319 4.36 8.40 20.55
CA VAL A 319 3.79 8.79 19.26
C VAL A 319 4.88 8.86 18.19
N ALA A 320 4.78 8.02 17.18
CA ALA A 320 5.70 7.93 16.05
C ALA A 320 4.94 7.76 14.73
N THR A 321 3.78 8.43 14.60
CA THR A 321 2.81 8.26 13.51
C THR A 321 3.28 8.79 12.16
N GLY A 322 4.37 9.58 12.14
CA GLY A 322 4.93 10.12 10.91
C GLY A 322 4.04 11.16 10.23
N ALA A 323 4.11 11.23 8.91
CA ALA A 323 3.38 12.22 8.12
C ALA A 323 3.04 11.64 6.73
N ASN A 324 2.06 12.25 6.06
CA ASN A 324 1.70 11.96 4.67
C ASN A 324 2.11 13.10 3.75
N TRP A 325 2.24 12.81 2.44
CA TRP A 325 2.45 13.84 1.43
C TRP A 325 1.29 14.83 1.43
N ARG A 326 1.61 16.10 1.26
CA ARG A 326 0.62 17.16 1.09
C ARG A 326 0.11 17.15 -0.34
N GLU A 327 -1.21 17.12 -0.51
CA GLU A 327 -1.88 17.23 -1.80
C GLU A 327 -2.01 18.70 -2.20
N LEU A 328 -2.07 18.97 -3.51
CA LEU A 328 -2.36 20.29 -4.06
C LEU A 328 -3.82 20.69 -3.82
N ASN A 329 -4.72 19.70 -3.79
CA ASN A 329 -6.17 19.85 -3.72
C ASN A 329 -6.74 20.72 -4.87
N VAL A 330 -6.27 20.44 -6.08
CA VAL A 330 -6.75 21.08 -7.31
C VAL A 330 -7.50 20.07 -8.17
N PRO A 331 -8.44 20.53 -9.04
CA PRO A 331 -9.11 19.65 -10.00
C PRO A 331 -8.11 18.86 -10.86
N GLY A 332 -8.39 17.59 -11.09
CA GLY A 332 -7.56 16.69 -11.88
C GLY A 332 -6.37 16.07 -11.14
N GLU A 333 -6.06 16.49 -9.90
CA GLU A 333 -4.96 15.87 -9.13
C GLU A 333 -5.31 14.44 -8.75
N LYS A 334 -6.42 14.24 -8.03
CA LYS A 334 -6.80 12.92 -7.49
C LYS A 334 -7.12 11.92 -8.58
N GLU A 335 -7.79 12.38 -9.62
CA GLU A 335 -8.21 11.55 -10.76
C GLU A 335 -7.02 11.03 -11.58
N ASN A 336 -5.85 11.68 -11.44
CA ASN A 336 -4.67 11.33 -12.21
C ASN A 336 -3.49 10.81 -11.35
N ILE A 337 -3.70 10.51 -10.07
CA ILE A 337 -2.71 9.83 -9.24
C ILE A 337 -2.38 8.47 -9.88
N GLY A 338 -1.09 8.20 -10.11
CA GLY A 338 -0.63 7.01 -10.84
C GLY A 338 -0.76 7.10 -12.38
N ASN A 339 -1.51 8.08 -12.90
CA ASN A 339 -1.70 8.33 -14.33
C ASN A 339 -1.09 9.67 -14.81
N GLY A 340 -0.04 10.08 -14.17
CA GLY A 340 0.67 11.31 -14.47
C GLY A 340 0.87 12.23 -13.28
N VAL A 341 0.14 12.06 -12.17
CA VAL A 341 0.42 12.71 -10.90
C VAL A 341 1.12 11.71 -9.97
N ALA A 342 2.24 12.11 -9.38
CA ALA A 342 3.07 11.29 -8.52
C ALA A 342 3.59 12.10 -7.31
N TYR A 343 3.91 11.41 -6.22
CA TYR A 343 4.46 12.00 -5.00
C TYR A 343 5.86 11.48 -4.66
N CYS A 344 6.30 10.40 -5.32
CA CYS A 344 7.62 9.80 -5.09
C CYS A 344 8.48 9.88 -6.35
N PRO A 345 9.44 10.82 -6.45
CA PRO A 345 10.34 10.92 -7.61
C PRO A 345 11.15 9.66 -7.87
N HIS A 346 11.63 9.00 -6.81
CA HIS A 346 12.43 7.77 -6.93
C HIS A 346 11.59 6.57 -7.38
N CYS A 347 10.31 6.50 -6.98
CA CYS A 347 9.42 5.39 -7.32
C CYS A 347 8.95 5.50 -8.77
N ASP A 348 8.51 6.69 -9.16
CA ASP A 348 7.77 6.92 -10.40
C ASP A 348 8.64 7.54 -11.51
N GLY A 349 9.74 8.22 -11.15
CA GLY A 349 10.63 8.88 -12.10
C GLY A 349 11.07 8.02 -13.29
N PRO A 350 11.45 6.74 -13.10
CA PRO A 350 11.82 5.86 -14.22
C PRO A 350 10.76 5.71 -15.33
N PHE A 351 9.47 5.85 -15.01
CA PHE A 351 8.37 5.78 -15.98
C PHE A 351 8.27 7.01 -16.89
N TYR A 352 8.96 8.09 -16.50
CA TYR A 352 9.00 9.36 -17.24
C TYR A 352 10.29 9.56 -18.03
N LYS A 353 11.06 8.50 -18.24
CA LYS A 353 12.31 8.57 -19.03
C LYS A 353 12.05 9.19 -20.40
N GLY A 354 12.79 10.26 -20.70
CA GLY A 354 12.72 10.99 -21.97
C GLY A 354 11.47 11.86 -22.16
N LYS A 355 10.65 12.05 -21.09
CA LYS A 355 9.44 12.87 -21.09
C LYS A 355 9.68 14.23 -20.44
N ASP A 356 8.73 15.15 -20.62
CA ASP A 356 8.71 16.46 -19.98
C ASP A 356 7.86 16.39 -18.70
N VAL A 357 8.42 16.77 -17.53
CA VAL A 357 7.72 16.68 -16.24
C VAL A 357 7.74 17.99 -15.47
N ALA A 358 6.77 18.16 -14.59
CA ALA A 358 6.73 19.21 -13.59
C ALA A 358 7.10 18.70 -12.20
N VAL A 359 7.75 19.54 -11.40
CA VAL A 359 7.88 19.40 -9.96
C VAL A 359 7.17 20.59 -9.30
N ILE A 360 6.19 20.32 -8.45
CA ILE A 360 5.47 21.38 -7.73
C ILE A 360 6.06 21.53 -6.34
N GLY A 361 6.64 22.69 -6.06
CA GLY A 361 7.30 23.02 -4.81
C GLY A 361 8.79 23.31 -4.99
N GLY A 362 9.27 24.43 -4.43
CA GLY A 362 10.66 24.90 -4.49
C GLY A 362 11.37 24.89 -3.13
N GLY A 363 10.94 24.04 -2.19
CA GLY A 363 11.68 23.69 -0.98
C GLY A 363 12.74 22.62 -1.24
N ASN A 364 13.45 22.17 -0.20
CA ASN A 364 14.52 21.15 -0.33
C ASN A 364 14.01 19.92 -1.09
N SER A 365 12.89 19.33 -0.68
CA SER A 365 12.33 18.13 -1.33
C SER A 365 12.03 18.34 -2.83
N GLY A 366 11.51 19.51 -3.20
CA GLY A 366 11.21 19.81 -4.61
C GLY A 366 12.45 20.00 -5.45
N VAL A 367 13.47 20.66 -4.91
CA VAL A 367 14.74 20.87 -5.62
C VAL A 367 15.54 19.57 -5.72
N GLU A 368 15.57 18.74 -4.68
CA GLU A 368 16.15 17.39 -4.71
C GLU A 368 15.44 16.52 -5.75
N ALA A 369 14.10 16.50 -5.73
CA ALA A 369 13.30 15.79 -6.73
C ALA A 369 13.63 16.24 -8.17
N ALA A 370 13.75 17.55 -8.41
CA ALA A 370 14.10 18.08 -9.72
C ALA A 370 15.51 17.66 -10.15
N LEU A 371 16.47 17.64 -9.24
CA LEU A 371 17.83 17.19 -9.50
C LEU A 371 17.87 15.69 -9.88
N ASP A 372 17.17 14.85 -9.12
CA ASP A 372 17.10 13.41 -9.39
C ASP A 372 16.42 13.12 -10.73
N LEU A 373 15.25 13.72 -10.95
CA LEU A 373 14.50 13.56 -12.20
C LEU A 373 15.30 14.06 -13.40
N SER A 374 16.09 15.13 -13.26
CA SER A 374 16.89 15.68 -14.36
C SER A 374 17.87 14.68 -15.00
N GLY A 375 18.27 13.65 -14.23
CA GLY A 375 19.12 12.57 -14.73
C GLY A 375 18.38 11.50 -15.53
N ILE A 376 17.03 11.52 -15.52
CA ILE A 376 16.20 10.46 -16.08
C ILE A 376 15.32 10.98 -17.21
N VAL A 377 14.68 12.15 -17.02
CA VAL A 377 13.68 12.72 -17.90
C VAL A 377 14.29 13.66 -18.94
N LYS A 378 13.53 14.07 -19.93
CA LYS A 378 13.95 15.02 -20.96
C LYS A 378 14.09 16.43 -20.40
N SER A 379 13.08 16.90 -19.67
CA SER A 379 13.10 18.21 -19.01
C SER A 379 12.29 18.21 -17.72
N VAL A 380 12.68 19.06 -16.78
CA VAL A 380 11.97 19.32 -15.52
C VAL A 380 11.60 20.78 -15.42
N THR A 381 10.33 21.10 -15.15
CA THR A 381 9.90 22.45 -14.80
C THR A 381 9.51 22.48 -13.33
N VAL A 382 10.22 23.24 -12.50
CA VAL A 382 9.89 23.45 -11.08
C VAL A 382 8.94 24.64 -10.98
N TYR A 383 7.76 24.41 -10.41
CA TYR A 383 6.77 25.44 -10.11
C TYR A 383 6.82 25.79 -8.63
N GLU A 384 7.14 27.04 -8.32
CA GLU A 384 7.17 27.56 -6.94
C GLU A 384 6.09 28.64 -6.76
N PHE A 385 5.28 28.47 -5.73
CA PHE A 385 4.22 29.39 -5.36
C PHE A 385 4.76 30.76 -4.91
N LEU A 386 5.94 30.79 -4.27
CA LEU A 386 6.57 31.98 -3.73
C LEU A 386 7.46 32.67 -4.79
N PRO A 387 7.84 33.95 -4.56
CA PRO A 387 8.76 34.67 -5.46
C PRO A 387 10.21 34.13 -5.41
N GLU A 388 10.51 33.31 -4.39
CA GLU A 388 11.84 32.71 -4.22
C GLU A 388 11.75 31.25 -3.80
N LEU A 389 12.71 30.44 -4.24
CA LEU A 389 12.88 29.08 -3.75
C LEU A 389 13.25 29.09 -2.26
N LYS A 390 12.70 28.15 -1.51
CA LYS A 390 12.96 27.99 -0.07
C LYS A 390 13.96 26.87 0.23
N ALA A 391 14.51 26.26 -0.82
CA ALA A 391 15.58 25.25 -0.69
C ALA A 391 16.89 25.85 -0.26
N ASP A 392 17.72 25.02 0.34
CA ASP A 392 19.11 25.37 0.70
C ASP A 392 19.90 25.81 -0.51
N ARG A 393 20.73 26.83 -0.32
CA ARG A 393 21.48 27.45 -1.41
C ARG A 393 22.34 26.45 -2.19
N VAL A 394 22.91 25.47 -1.50
CA VAL A 394 23.73 24.42 -2.14
C VAL A 394 22.92 23.64 -3.18
N LEU A 395 21.67 23.30 -2.86
CA LEU A 395 20.77 22.60 -3.77
C LEU A 395 20.35 23.47 -4.94
N VAL A 396 20.02 24.74 -4.68
CA VAL A 396 19.66 25.71 -5.74
C VAL A 396 20.83 25.93 -6.69
N ASP A 397 22.06 26.07 -6.17
CA ASP A 397 23.27 26.25 -6.98
C ASP A 397 23.62 24.98 -7.80
N GLN A 398 23.28 23.78 -7.31
CA GLN A 398 23.41 22.54 -8.08
C GLN A 398 22.35 22.47 -9.19
N MET A 399 21.11 22.80 -8.90
CA MET A 399 20.02 22.83 -9.86
C MET A 399 20.26 23.81 -11.00
N ALA A 400 20.83 24.99 -10.70
CA ALA A 400 21.18 26.02 -11.69
C ALA A 400 22.25 25.56 -12.71
N LYS A 401 22.95 24.47 -12.45
CA LYS A 401 23.95 23.87 -13.36
C LYS A 401 23.35 22.84 -14.32
N ARG A 402 22.05 22.56 -14.21
CA ARG A 402 21.34 21.60 -15.04
C ARG A 402 20.63 22.30 -16.18
N ASP A 403 21.04 22.04 -17.42
CA ASP A 403 20.50 22.69 -18.61
C ASP A 403 19.03 22.29 -18.90
N ASN A 404 18.58 21.16 -18.35
CA ASN A 404 17.23 20.64 -18.56
C ASN A 404 16.29 20.92 -17.37
N ILE A 405 16.64 21.80 -16.44
CA ILE A 405 15.75 22.27 -15.38
C ILE A 405 15.37 23.73 -15.60
N THR A 406 14.08 24.01 -15.61
CA THR A 406 13.53 25.38 -15.65
C THR A 406 12.76 25.65 -14.36
N VAL A 407 12.83 26.89 -13.85
CA VAL A 407 12.11 27.32 -12.64
C VAL A 407 11.10 28.39 -12.97
N VAL A 408 9.84 28.17 -12.62
CA VAL A 408 8.73 29.13 -12.72
C VAL A 408 8.33 29.52 -11.30
N LYS A 409 8.60 30.74 -10.92
CA LYS A 409 8.26 31.29 -9.59
C LYS A 409 6.93 32.04 -9.66
N ASN A 410 6.36 32.38 -8.50
CA ASN A 410 5.04 33.04 -8.38
C ASN A 410 3.93 32.26 -9.13
N ALA A 411 4.02 30.94 -9.18
CA ALA A 411 3.13 30.07 -9.92
C ALA A 411 2.21 29.31 -8.97
N ALA A 412 0.91 29.61 -9.00
CA ALA A 412 -0.10 28.87 -8.27
C ALA A 412 -0.73 27.82 -9.18
N THR A 413 -0.47 26.54 -8.97
CA THR A 413 -1.14 25.45 -9.69
C THR A 413 -2.64 25.53 -9.48
N LYS A 414 -3.42 25.51 -10.56
CA LYS A 414 -4.88 25.61 -10.55
C LYS A 414 -5.58 24.32 -10.93
N GLN A 415 -5.00 23.59 -11.89
CA GLN A 415 -5.60 22.39 -12.40
C GLN A 415 -4.56 21.47 -13.04
N VAL A 416 -4.78 20.18 -12.92
CA VAL A 416 -4.11 19.14 -13.70
C VAL A 416 -5.01 18.77 -14.87
N LEU A 417 -4.48 18.88 -16.09
CA LEU A 417 -5.21 18.54 -17.31
C LEU A 417 -4.78 17.18 -17.83
N ALA A 418 -5.75 16.37 -18.20
CA ALA A 418 -5.53 15.02 -18.71
C ALA A 418 -6.21 14.84 -20.08
N THR A 419 -5.58 14.03 -20.93
CA THR A 419 -6.10 13.60 -22.22
C THR A 419 -5.99 12.09 -22.31
N ASN A 420 -7.08 11.41 -22.66
CA ASN A 420 -7.12 9.94 -22.74
C ASN A 420 -6.66 9.25 -21.43
N GLY A 421 -7.07 9.78 -20.27
CA GLY A 421 -6.76 9.20 -18.97
C GLY A 421 -5.31 9.36 -18.49
N LYS A 422 -4.52 10.26 -19.12
CA LYS A 422 -3.14 10.57 -18.71
C LYS A 422 -2.94 12.07 -18.64
N VAL A 423 -2.14 12.52 -17.69
CA VAL A 423 -1.73 13.92 -17.60
C VAL A 423 -1.14 14.39 -18.94
N SER A 424 -1.58 15.53 -19.41
CA SER A 424 -1.14 16.14 -20.67
C SER A 424 -0.70 17.58 -20.52
N ALA A 425 -1.12 18.27 -19.45
CA ALA A 425 -0.72 19.63 -19.17
C ALA A 425 -0.97 20.00 -17.71
N ILE A 426 -0.33 21.04 -17.24
CA ILE A 426 -0.62 21.78 -16.02
C ILE A 426 -1.18 23.15 -16.34
N GLU A 427 -2.19 23.60 -15.59
CA GLU A 427 -2.65 24.99 -15.59
C GLU A 427 -2.23 25.68 -14.31
N TYR A 428 -1.65 26.85 -14.43
CA TYR A 428 -1.22 27.65 -13.29
C TYR A 428 -1.48 29.14 -13.51
N GLU A 429 -1.67 29.85 -12.41
CA GLU A 429 -1.77 31.30 -12.37
C GLU A 429 -0.40 31.91 -12.09
N GLU A 430 0.04 32.82 -12.94
CA GLU A 430 1.15 33.73 -12.62
C GLU A 430 0.65 34.76 -11.63
N ARG A 431 1.05 34.63 -10.37
CA ARG A 431 0.49 35.39 -9.25
C ARG A 431 0.76 36.91 -9.27
N GLU A 432 1.79 37.34 -10.04
CA GLU A 432 2.07 38.76 -10.19
C GLU A 432 1.10 39.46 -11.15
N THR A 433 0.70 38.78 -12.18
CA THR A 433 -0.14 39.31 -13.25
C THR A 433 -1.59 38.85 -13.17
N GLY A 434 -1.85 37.72 -12.47
CA GLY A 434 -3.14 37.03 -12.46
C GLY A 434 -3.44 36.27 -13.74
N GLU A 435 -2.46 36.14 -14.66
CA GLU A 435 -2.63 35.46 -15.93
C GLU A 435 -2.65 33.94 -15.73
N ILE A 436 -3.63 33.28 -16.31
CA ILE A 436 -3.70 31.82 -16.35
C ILE A 436 -2.90 31.31 -17.55
N LYS A 437 -1.97 30.42 -17.26
CA LYS A 437 -1.08 29.81 -18.26
C LYS A 437 -1.20 28.29 -18.21
N GLN A 438 -0.98 27.68 -19.37
CA GLN A 438 -0.92 26.23 -19.48
C GLN A 438 0.43 25.80 -20.05
N GLN A 439 0.97 24.69 -19.53
CA GLN A 439 2.16 24.07 -20.06
C GLN A 439 1.90 22.58 -20.30
N ALA A 440 2.14 22.13 -21.54
CA ALA A 440 2.08 20.72 -21.90
C ALA A 440 3.23 19.96 -21.21
N LEU A 441 2.92 18.79 -20.64
CA LEU A 441 3.85 17.90 -19.97
C LEU A 441 3.24 16.51 -19.79
N ASP A 442 4.09 15.52 -19.46
CA ASP A 442 3.68 14.12 -19.36
C ASP A 442 3.47 13.65 -17.90
N GLY A 443 3.94 14.43 -16.94
CA GLY A 443 3.83 14.05 -15.52
C GLY A 443 4.10 15.18 -14.55
N ILE A 444 3.53 15.08 -13.37
CA ILE A 444 3.60 16.07 -12.28
C ILE A 444 4.03 15.37 -11.00
N PHE A 445 5.11 15.83 -10.39
CA PHE A 445 5.60 15.39 -9.09
C PHE A 445 5.28 16.45 -8.04
N VAL A 446 4.43 16.10 -7.07
CA VAL A 446 3.98 17.03 -6.02
C VAL A 446 4.92 16.95 -4.82
N GLN A 447 5.63 18.06 -4.53
CA GLN A 447 6.67 18.15 -3.50
C GLN A 447 6.48 19.39 -2.61
N ILE A 448 5.25 19.58 -2.10
CA ILE A 448 4.85 20.77 -1.31
C ILE A 448 4.84 20.53 0.20
N GLY A 449 5.58 19.52 0.66
CA GLY A 449 5.77 19.18 2.05
C GLY A 449 4.89 18.03 2.54
N LEU A 450 4.82 17.91 3.87
CA LEU A 450 4.15 16.80 4.56
C LEU A 450 3.03 17.32 5.45
N VAL A 451 2.06 16.45 5.76
CA VAL A 451 0.99 16.66 6.74
C VAL A 451 1.19 15.65 7.86
N PRO A 452 1.38 16.09 9.11
CA PRO A 452 1.53 15.17 10.25
C PRO A 452 0.30 14.27 10.44
N ASN A 453 0.54 13.00 10.75
CA ASN A 453 -0.51 12.01 11.08
C ASN A 453 -0.90 12.16 12.57
N SER A 454 -1.40 13.30 12.94
CA SER A 454 -1.70 13.70 14.33
C SER A 454 -3.18 13.88 14.63
N GLN A 455 -4.07 13.55 13.71
CA GLN A 455 -5.51 13.79 13.83
C GLN A 455 -6.10 13.14 15.09
N VAL A 456 -5.67 11.91 15.40
CA VAL A 456 -6.12 11.17 16.60
C VAL A 456 -5.64 11.80 17.91
N LEU A 457 -4.63 12.67 17.83
CA LEU A 457 -4.05 13.38 18.99
C LEU A 457 -4.72 14.74 19.25
N LYS A 458 -5.63 15.19 18.36
CA LYS A 458 -6.34 16.44 18.53
C LYS A 458 -7.21 16.42 19.78
N GLY A 459 -6.97 17.36 20.70
CA GLY A 459 -7.62 17.40 22.02
C GLY A 459 -6.99 16.47 23.06
N VAL A 460 -6.01 15.65 22.69
CA VAL A 460 -5.21 14.80 23.60
C VAL A 460 -3.93 15.52 24.00
N VAL A 461 -3.23 16.12 23.04
CA VAL A 461 -2.00 16.90 23.24
C VAL A 461 -2.07 18.24 22.52
N GLU A 462 -1.17 19.16 22.88
CA GLU A 462 -1.04 20.43 22.18
C GLU A 462 -0.42 20.23 20.79
N LEU A 463 -1.05 20.83 19.76
CA LEU A 463 -0.58 20.79 18.38
C LEU A 463 -0.26 22.20 17.90
N THR A 464 0.75 22.31 17.03
CA THR A 464 1.01 23.56 16.29
C THR A 464 -0.14 23.85 15.30
N PRO A 465 -0.24 25.07 14.75
CA PRO A 465 -1.19 25.36 13.67
C PRO A 465 -1.03 24.49 12.42
N TYR A 466 0.12 23.84 12.27
CA TYR A 466 0.42 22.91 11.15
C TYR A 466 0.14 21.45 11.49
N GLY A 467 -0.36 21.17 12.71
CA GLY A 467 -0.70 19.82 13.17
C GLY A 467 0.46 19.03 13.78
N GLU A 468 1.62 19.63 13.97
CA GLU A 468 2.75 18.99 14.64
C GLU A 468 2.54 18.94 16.16
N VAL A 469 2.99 17.85 16.79
CA VAL A 469 2.91 17.72 18.26
C VAL A 469 3.93 18.65 18.92
N VAL A 470 3.48 19.50 19.85
CA VAL A 470 4.37 20.36 20.64
C VAL A 470 5.08 19.50 21.69
N ILE A 471 6.41 19.52 21.68
CA ILE A 471 7.25 18.76 22.60
C ILE A 471 8.27 19.68 23.28
N ASN A 472 8.74 19.25 24.46
CA ASN A 472 9.87 19.87 25.14
C ASN A 472 11.21 19.26 24.68
N GLU A 473 12.33 19.72 25.26
CA GLU A 473 13.68 19.24 24.95
C GLU A 473 13.90 17.74 25.21
N LYS A 474 13.04 17.11 26.03
CA LYS A 474 13.07 15.69 26.31
C LYS A 474 12.16 14.86 25.39
N GLY A 475 11.42 15.51 24.49
CA GLY A 475 10.42 14.87 23.64
C GLY A 475 9.09 14.59 24.37
N GLU A 476 8.85 15.17 25.54
CA GLU A 476 7.59 15.04 26.28
C GLU A 476 6.55 15.99 25.71
N THR A 477 5.32 15.48 25.57
CA THR A 477 4.16 16.26 25.09
C THR A 477 3.51 17.08 26.24
N SER A 478 2.44 17.81 25.94
CA SER A 478 1.63 18.53 26.95
C SER A 478 0.78 17.59 27.82
N ALA A 479 0.62 16.32 27.44
CA ALA A 479 -0.04 15.30 28.29
C ALA A 479 0.97 14.67 29.27
N PRO A 480 0.54 14.31 30.48
CA PRO A 480 1.39 13.68 31.49
C PRO A 480 1.81 12.26 31.12
#